data_aeea053ca6cd828eb0b5e923c0545ffd
#
_entry.id   aeea053ca6cd828eb0b5e923c0545ffd
#
_cell.length_a   1.000
_cell.length_b   1.000
_cell.length_c   1.000
_cell.angle_alpha   90.00
_cell.angle_beta   90.00
_cell.angle_gamma   90.00
#
_symmetry.space_group_name_H-M   'P 1'
#
loop_
_entity.id
_entity.type
_entity.pdbx_description
1 polymer ?
#
loop_
_entity_poly.entity_id
_entity_poly.type
_entity_poly.pdbx_seq_one_letter_code
_entity_poly.pdbx_strand_id
1 'polypeptide(L)'
;EMLASYGKESVYHAHIGTGELHVRPLINLKDAGEAKLLRTIAEETARIVKKYRGSMSGEHGDGRLRGEFIPLIIGAGNYKLNKRIKRVFDPNGILNPGKITDTPPMDSSLRYIPGKPTPEPATHYDFSDCGGVVRAAEKCNGSGDCRKSSVIGGLMCPSFMATGDERLTTRARANIMREMLYADRDNPWDSREIYEILDLCLACKGCRSECPSGVDIAKLKSEFLQHYNDVHPPSLRTRLIASLPKIYSLFSFIPGIFNFFATNKFTALIIKRVTGFAAERSIPVLAPQTFRRWLKKNLSALNPANPIGEICLFVDEFTNHNDLDAGKAAAKLLTGLGYRITFAGNAASARTYISKGFLRQAKKLITKNILVLGPLVSDDCPLVGIEPSAILGFRDEFPDLAGDKLRPEASRLAQHTFTLEEFIAGEFSAGRIKREMFTREPAEVLVHVHCQEKAITTSAPVLAALGIPVNYKVREIPSGCCGMAGAFGYEKEHFELAQKVGELVLFPDVRSASAGTIICAPGTSCRHHVKDGTGRVALHPAEVLLAALRG
;
A
#
# COMPACT_ATOMS: atom_id res chain seq x y z
N GLU A 1 35.88 25.40 -5.17
CA GLU A 1 37.14 25.13 -5.91
C GLU A 1 37.55 23.65 -5.77
N MET A 2 37.75 23.12 -4.53
CA MET A 2 38.19 21.73 -4.33
C MET A 2 37.25 20.71 -5.01
N LEU A 3 35.94 20.81 -4.84
CA LEU A 3 35.00 19.89 -5.50
C LEU A 3 35.04 20.01 -7.03
N ALA A 4 35.21 21.23 -7.55
CA ALA A 4 35.33 21.46 -8.99
C ALA A 4 36.57 20.78 -9.60
N SER A 5 37.69 20.67 -8.84
CA SER A 5 38.89 19.95 -9.31
C SER A 5 38.65 18.45 -9.51
N TYR A 6 37.64 17.89 -8.84
CA TYR A 6 37.17 16.51 -9.02
C TYR A 6 35.98 16.39 -9.99
N GLY A 7 35.58 17.49 -10.64
CA GLY A 7 34.41 17.50 -11.52
C GLY A 7 33.10 17.23 -10.78
N LYS A 8 33.00 17.58 -9.48
CA LYS A 8 31.85 17.32 -8.65
C LYS A 8 31.07 18.59 -8.36
N GLU A 9 29.76 18.50 -8.56
CA GLU A 9 28.80 19.48 -8.08
C GLU A 9 28.34 19.17 -6.66
N SER A 10 27.86 20.16 -5.95
CA SER A 10 27.38 20.03 -4.57
C SER A 10 26.18 20.90 -4.31
N VAL A 11 25.26 20.37 -3.55
CA VAL A 11 24.19 21.16 -2.94
C VAL A 11 24.70 21.75 -1.61
N TYR A 12 24.39 23.02 -1.39
CA TYR A 12 24.81 23.74 -0.19
C TYR A 12 23.57 24.17 0.60
N HIS A 13 23.60 23.86 1.90
CA HIS A 13 22.69 24.41 2.88
C HIS A 13 23.51 25.09 3.97
N ALA A 14 22.96 26.09 4.62
CA ALA A 14 23.70 26.85 5.64
C ALA A 14 22.80 27.24 6.82
N HIS A 15 23.37 27.16 8.01
CA HIS A 15 22.87 27.83 9.21
C HIS A 15 23.69 29.11 9.42
N ILE A 16 23.25 30.20 8.80
CA ILE A 16 24.05 31.45 8.72
C ILE A 16 24.40 31.97 10.10
N GLY A 17 23.48 31.87 11.08
CA GLY A 17 23.71 32.38 12.44
C GLY A 17 24.87 31.69 13.18
N THR A 18 25.21 30.47 12.82
CA THR A 18 26.32 29.69 13.41
C THR A 18 27.53 29.57 12.50
N GLY A 19 27.43 30.04 11.25
CA GLY A 19 28.47 29.90 10.24
C GLY A 19 28.66 28.46 9.75
N GLU A 20 27.62 27.63 9.86
CA GLU A 20 27.64 26.21 9.50
C GLU A 20 27.25 26.00 8.04
N LEU A 21 28.00 25.15 7.34
CA LEU A 21 27.75 24.77 5.95
C LEU A 21 27.53 23.24 5.83
N HIS A 22 26.42 22.86 5.25
CA HIS A 22 26.19 21.48 4.80
C HIS A 22 26.59 21.38 3.32
N VAL A 23 27.72 20.74 3.06
CA VAL A 23 28.23 20.48 1.72
C VAL A 23 27.86 19.06 1.32
N ARG A 24 27.03 18.91 0.29
CA ARG A 24 26.49 17.59 -0.15
C ARG A 24 26.91 17.30 -1.59
N PRO A 25 28.14 16.81 -1.82
CA PRO A 25 28.57 16.41 -3.17
C PRO A 25 27.82 15.16 -3.63
N LEU A 26 27.53 15.10 -4.93
CA LEU A 26 26.90 13.93 -5.56
C LEU A 26 27.98 12.89 -5.88
N ILE A 27 27.94 11.76 -5.19
CA ILE A 27 28.92 10.67 -5.29
C ILE A 27 28.16 9.34 -5.48
N ASN A 28 28.52 8.59 -6.52
CA ASN A 28 27.97 7.26 -6.77
C ASN A 28 28.76 6.20 -5.98
N LEU A 29 28.25 5.78 -4.83
CA LEU A 29 28.92 4.77 -3.99
C LEU A 29 28.97 3.37 -4.60
N LYS A 30 28.27 3.11 -5.72
CA LYS A 30 28.38 1.85 -6.46
C LYS A 30 29.58 1.82 -7.41
N ASP A 31 30.07 2.98 -7.82
CA ASP A 31 31.30 3.10 -8.60
C ASP A 31 32.54 3.04 -7.68
N ALA A 32 33.50 2.19 -8.03
CA ALA A 32 34.69 1.96 -7.20
C ALA A 32 35.62 3.19 -7.13
N GLY A 33 35.69 3.98 -8.19
CA GLY A 33 36.47 5.23 -8.24
C GLY A 33 35.83 6.32 -7.40
N GLU A 34 34.52 6.52 -7.56
CA GLU A 34 33.77 7.53 -6.80
C GLU A 34 33.67 7.19 -5.32
N ALA A 35 33.60 5.92 -4.95
CA ALA A 35 33.61 5.51 -3.55
C ALA A 35 34.94 5.88 -2.84
N LYS A 36 36.07 5.77 -3.55
CA LYS A 36 37.35 6.25 -3.05
C LYS A 36 37.39 7.78 -2.92
N LEU A 37 36.78 8.47 -3.90
CA LEU A 37 36.70 9.93 -3.92
C LEU A 37 35.91 10.47 -2.70
N LEU A 38 34.92 9.75 -2.20
CA LEU A 38 34.20 10.11 -0.96
C LEU A 38 35.17 10.41 0.20
N ARG A 39 36.11 9.50 0.45
CA ARG A 39 37.09 9.65 1.53
C ARG A 39 38.09 10.76 1.26
N THR A 40 38.58 10.87 0.01
CA THR A 40 39.49 11.94 -0.41
C THR A 40 38.90 13.32 -0.18
N ILE A 41 37.65 13.54 -0.62
CA ILE A 41 36.92 14.80 -0.41
C ILE A 41 36.75 15.10 1.09
N ALA A 42 36.41 14.09 1.90
CA ALA A 42 36.24 14.28 3.33
C ALA A 42 37.56 14.66 4.04
N GLU A 43 38.69 14.03 3.65
CA GLU A 43 39.99 14.35 4.20
C GLU A 43 40.46 15.77 3.81
N GLU A 44 40.29 16.17 2.55
CA GLU A 44 40.61 17.54 2.10
C GLU A 44 39.70 18.57 2.78
N THR A 45 38.41 18.27 2.94
CA THR A 45 37.48 19.11 3.70
C THR A 45 37.98 19.28 5.14
N ALA A 46 38.42 18.21 5.81
CA ALA A 46 38.98 18.27 7.17
C ALA A 46 40.21 19.18 7.24
N ARG A 47 41.08 19.12 6.23
CA ARG A 47 42.28 20.01 6.14
C ARG A 47 41.87 21.48 5.97
N ILE A 48 40.90 21.77 5.13
CA ILE A 48 40.34 23.13 4.93
C ILE A 48 39.74 23.64 6.23
N VAL A 49 38.86 22.84 6.87
CA VAL A 49 38.24 23.21 8.16
C VAL A 49 39.29 23.51 9.22
N LYS A 50 40.30 22.68 9.34
CA LYS A 50 41.44 22.92 10.27
C LYS A 50 42.16 24.22 9.96
N LYS A 51 42.44 24.51 8.67
CA LYS A 51 43.11 25.76 8.24
C LYS A 51 42.38 26.99 8.75
N TYR A 52 41.02 26.95 8.72
CA TYR A 52 40.18 28.04 9.18
C TYR A 52 39.77 27.92 10.66
N ARG A 53 40.36 27.00 11.44
CA ARG A 53 40.06 26.74 12.87
C ARG A 53 38.57 26.41 13.12
N GLY A 54 37.92 25.76 12.15
CA GLY A 54 36.54 25.33 12.25
C GLY A 54 36.38 23.93 12.88
N SER A 55 35.12 23.48 12.97
CA SER A 55 34.75 22.13 13.40
C SER A 55 34.25 21.29 12.22
N MET A 56 34.57 19.98 12.19
CA MET A 56 34.05 19.06 11.16
C MET A 56 32.53 18.84 11.29
N SER A 57 31.97 19.06 12.48
CA SER A 57 30.55 18.94 12.73
C SER A 57 30.08 20.17 13.48
N GLY A 58 29.12 20.88 12.90
CA GLY A 58 28.45 21.98 13.57
C GLY A 58 27.40 21.49 14.58
N GLU A 59 26.54 20.53 14.18
CA GLU A 59 25.40 20.08 14.98
C GLU A 59 25.27 18.56 15.12
N HIS A 60 25.60 17.78 14.06
CA HIS A 60 25.32 16.33 14.02
C HIS A 60 26.31 15.44 14.79
N GLY A 61 27.38 15.99 15.34
CA GLY A 61 28.50 15.25 15.93
C GLY A 61 29.35 14.48 14.89
N ASP A 62 30.56 14.12 15.26
CA ASP A 62 31.49 13.46 14.33
C ASP A 62 31.14 11.99 14.08
N GLY A 63 30.64 11.30 15.12
CA GLY A 63 30.17 9.94 15.05
C GLY A 63 31.18 8.97 14.44
N ARG A 64 30.69 8.14 13.50
CA ARG A 64 31.51 7.20 12.74
C ARG A 64 32.08 7.82 11.46
N LEU A 65 31.33 8.67 10.78
CA LEU A 65 31.68 9.18 9.47
C LEU A 65 32.87 10.14 9.50
N ARG A 66 32.93 10.99 10.52
CA ARG A 66 33.94 12.02 10.69
C ARG A 66 34.99 11.68 11.75
N GLY A 67 34.77 10.61 12.54
CA GLY A 67 35.60 10.26 13.71
C GLY A 67 37.05 9.97 13.37
N GLU A 68 37.36 9.43 12.18
CA GLU A 68 38.75 9.18 11.76
C GLU A 68 39.55 10.49 11.58
N PHE A 69 38.89 11.62 11.32
CA PHE A 69 39.54 12.93 11.12
C PHE A 69 39.68 13.74 12.42
N ILE A 70 39.12 13.32 13.54
CA ILE A 70 39.19 14.02 14.82
C ILE A 70 40.65 14.26 15.23
N PRO A 71 41.60 13.27 15.15
CA PRO A 71 43.00 13.53 15.47
C PRO A 71 43.62 14.65 14.64
N LEU A 72 43.22 14.78 13.37
CA LEU A 72 43.66 15.88 12.50
C LEU A 72 43.17 17.23 13.01
N ILE A 73 41.94 17.32 13.45
CA ILE A 73 41.31 18.59 13.87
C ILE A 73 41.83 19.05 15.24
N ILE A 74 41.71 18.19 16.26
CA ILE A 74 42.00 18.57 17.67
C ILE A 74 43.45 18.28 18.10
N GLY A 75 44.21 17.59 17.28
CA GLY A 75 45.57 17.16 17.57
C GLY A 75 45.70 15.88 18.40
N ALA A 76 46.83 15.21 18.28
CA ALA A 76 47.07 13.90 18.88
C ALA A 76 46.99 13.91 20.44
N GLY A 77 47.41 15.00 21.09
CA GLY A 77 47.35 15.14 22.55
C GLY A 77 45.91 15.13 23.08
N ASN A 78 45.05 15.98 22.52
CA ASN A 78 43.62 16.03 22.90
C ASN A 78 42.92 14.72 22.55
N TYR A 79 43.23 14.13 21.41
CA TYR A 79 42.64 12.83 21.03
C TYR A 79 43.00 11.71 22.03
N LYS A 80 44.25 11.70 22.56
CA LYS A 80 44.63 10.78 23.65
C LYS A 80 43.77 10.98 24.90
N LEU A 81 43.45 12.23 25.26
CA LEU A 81 42.54 12.52 26.39
C LEU A 81 41.15 11.96 26.14
N ASN A 82 40.59 12.16 24.95
CA ASN A 82 39.29 11.58 24.59
C ASN A 82 39.29 10.04 24.74
N LYS A 83 40.34 9.37 24.27
CA LYS A 83 40.47 7.92 24.44
C LYS A 83 40.58 7.50 25.91
N ARG A 84 41.27 8.29 26.75
CA ARG A 84 41.34 8.02 28.19
C ARG A 84 39.97 8.17 28.86
N ILE A 85 39.23 9.24 28.55
CA ILE A 85 37.85 9.45 29.03
C ILE A 85 36.99 8.24 28.64
N LYS A 86 37.01 7.85 27.36
CA LYS A 86 36.28 6.68 26.88
C LYS A 86 36.57 5.43 27.69
N ARG A 87 37.83 5.13 27.95
CA ARG A 87 38.23 3.93 28.72
C ARG A 87 37.79 3.97 30.18
N VAL A 88 37.76 5.15 30.81
CA VAL A 88 37.28 5.30 32.19
C VAL A 88 35.79 4.97 32.31
N PHE A 89 34.98 5.47 31.37
CA PHE A 89 33.54 5.24 31.40
C PHE A 89 33.07 3.94 30.73
N ASP A 90 33.90 3.39 29.86
CA ASP A 90 33.61 2.17 29.11
C ASP A 90 34.84 1.28 28.96
N PRO A 91 35.32 0.69 30.09
CA PRO A 91 36.52 -0.15 30.09
C PRO A 91 36.39 -1.40 29.21
N ASN A 92 35.17 -1.89 29.04
CA ASN A 92 34.86 -3.09 28.25
C ASN A 92 34.55 -2.79 26.77
N GLY A 93 34.49 -1.52 26.37
CA GLY A 93 34.24 -1.12 24.98
C GLY A 93 32.87 -1.49 24.41
N ILE A 94 31.82 -1.54 25.25
CA ILE A 94 30.47 -1.95 24.86
C ILE A 94 29.54 -0.78 24.47
N LEU A 95 29.88 0.46 24.89
CA LEU A 95 29.05 1.65 24.64
C LEU A 95 29.46 2.31 23.31
N ASN A 96 28.72 2.05 22.26
CA ASN A 96 28.95 2.62 20.92
C ASN A 96 30.42 2.51 20.43
N PRO A 97 30.99 1.31 20.31
CA PRO A 97 32.35 1.14 19.88
C PRO A 97 32.61 1.70 18.48
N GLY A 98 33.84 2.20 18.23
CA GLY A 98 34.22 2.72 16.91
C GLY A 98 33.55 4.02 16.50
N LYS A 99 33.09 4.84 17.46
CA LYS A 99 32.56 6.18 17.23
C LYS A 99 33.31 7.21 18.03
N ILE A 100 33.67 8.33 17.41
CA ILE A 100 34.50 9.40 18.00
C ILE A 100 35.93 8.93 18.29
N THR A 101 36.08 7.84 19.01
CA THR A 101 37.38 7.24 19.32
C THR A 101 37.53 5.89 18.62
N ASP A 102 38.76 5.62 18.15
CA ASP A 102 39.11 4.39 17.44
C ASP A 102 38.18 4.07 16.28
N THR A 103 37.78 5.11 15.57
CA THR A 103 36.85 5.03 14.45
C THR A 103 37.53 4.36 13.26
N PRO A 104 36.91 3.32 12.67
CA PRO A 104 37.42 2.73 11.43
C PRO A 104 37.31 3.72 10.26
N PRO A 105 38.01 3.49 9.14
CA PRO A 105 37.86 4.32 7.94
C PRO A 105 36.42 4.52 7.52
N MET A 106 36.06 5.74 7.10
CA MET A 106 34.67 6.11 6.78
C MET A 106 34.05 5.28 5.66
N ASP A 107 34.87 4.75 4.76
CA ASP A 107 34.50 3.94 3.61
C ASP A 107 34.51 2.42 3.87
N SER A 108 34.85 1.98 5.09
CA SER A 108 34.97 0.56 5.43
C SER A 108 33.67 -0.21 5.57
N SER A 109 32.53 0.49 5.62
CA SER A 109 31.19 -0.14 5.81
C SER A 109 30.14 0.63 5.06
N LEU A 110 30.33 0.78 3.76
CA LEU A 110 29.35 1.41 2.88
C LEU A 110 28.12 0.51 2.71
N ARG A 111 27.00 1.12 2.39
CA ARG A 111 25.75 0.41 2.08
C ARG A 111 25.87 -0.51 0.87
N TYR A 112 26.76 -0.17 -0.06
CA TYR A 112 27.03 -0.91 -1.28
C TYR A 112 28.47 -1.41 -1.29
N ILE A 113 28.72 -2.50 -2.02
CA ILE A 113 30.07 -2.96 -2.34
C ILE A 113 30.48 -2.22 -3.61
N PRO A 114 31.45 -1.29 -3.53
CA PRO A 114 31.87 -0.52 -4.70
C PRO A 114 32.37 -1.43 -5.83
N GLY A 115 31.91 -1.15 -7.04
CA GLY A 115 32.26 -1.93 -8.22
C GLY A 115 31.50 -3.24 -8.41
N LYS A 116 30.68 -3.67 -7.43
CA LYS A 116 29.81 -4.84 -7.60
C LYS A 116 28.61 -4.46 -8.48
N PRO A 117 28.37 -5.16 -9.62
CA PRO A 117 27.18 -4.95 -10.43
C PRO A 117 25.90 -5.14 -9.64
N THR A 118 24.90 -4.31 -9.89
CA THR A 118 23.56 -4.51 -9.30
C THR A 118 22.93 -5.75 -9.94
N PRO A 119 22.51 -6.77 -9.18
CA PRO A 119 21.82 -7.92 -9.74
C PRO A 119 20.50 -7.53 -10.41
N GLU A 120 20.16 -8.21 -11.51
CA GLU A 120 18.91 -7.99 -12.25
C GLU A 120 18.15 -9.31 -12.38
N PRO A 121 17.60 -9.84 -11.26
CA PRO A 121 16.82 -11.07 -11.32
C PRO A 121 15.55 -10.86 -12.15
N ALA A 122 15.14 -11.89 -12.88
CA ALA A 122 13.89 -11.87 -13.65
C ALA A 122 12.69 -11.59 -12.73
N THR A 123 11.76 -10.77 -13.18
CA THR A 123 10.56 -10.37 -12.44
C THR A 123 9.28 -10.53 -13.25
N HIS A 124 8.17 -10.65 -12.55
CA HIS A 124 6.85 -10.66 -13.14
C HIS A 124 6.30 -9.25 -13.33
N TYR A 125 6.51 -8.36 -12.34
CA TYR A 125 6.21 -6.95 -12.52
C TYR A 125 7.28 -6.26 -13.36
N ASP A 126 6.87 -5.20 -13.99
CA ASP A 126 7.81 -4.22 -14.53
C ASP A 126 8.33 -3.32 -13.40
N PHE A 127 9.66 -3.25 -13.28
CA PHE A 127 10.39 -2.36 -12.37
C PHE A 127 11.33 -1.42 -13.14
N SER A 128 11.10 -1.23 -14.43
CA SER A 128 11.97 -0.40 -15.29
C SER A 128 12.00 1.06 -14.87
N ASP A 129 10.89 1.57 -14.31
CA ASP A 129 10.79 2.90 -13.71
C ASP A 129 11.79 3.15 -12.57
N CYS A 130 12.20 2.07 -11.91
CA CYS A 130 13.19 2.09 -10.82
C CYS A 130 14.58 1.61 -11.27
N GLY A 131 14.72 1.13 -12.50
CA GLY A 131 15.93 0.46 -12.97
C GLY A 131 16.12 -0.95 -12.39
N GLY A 132 15.03 -1.67 -12.13
CA GLY A 132 15.00 -3.04 -11.65
C GLY A 132 14.52 -3.21 -10.20
N VAL A 133 14.20 -4.45 -9.83
CA VAL A 133 13.61 -4.79 -8.51
C VAL A 133 14.54 -4.49 -7.34
N VAL A 134 15.85 -4.69 -7.50
CA VAL A 134 16.84 -4.37 -6.47
C VAL A 134 16.81 -2.87 -6.17
N ARG A 135 16.81 -2.04 -7.22
CA ARG A 135 16.75 -0.57 -7.08
C ARG A 135 15.41 -0.11 -6.50
N ALA A 136 14.31 -0.81 -6.79
CA ALA A 136 13.03 -0.55 -6.14
C ALA A 136 13.10 -0.73 -4.61
N ALA A 137 13.80 -1.76 -4.13
CA ALA A 137 14.07 -1.96 -2.70
C ALA A 137 15.07 -0.92 -2.15
N GLU A 138 16.06 -0.50 -2.95
CA GLU A 138 17.07 0.51 -2.60
C GLU A 138 16.51 1.93 -2.45
N LYS A 139 15.31 2.23 -2.95
CA LYS A 139 14.65 3.53 -2.76
C LYS A 139 14.60 3.97 -1.30
N CYS A 140 14.59 3.04 -0.34
CA CYS A 140 14.56 3.39 1.08
C CYS A 140 15.80 4.23 1.47
N ASN A 141 15.60 5.51 1.76
CA ASN A 141 16.65 6.44 2.19
C ASN A 141 16.86 6.47 3.71
N GLY A 142 16.08 5.70 4.48
CA GLY A 142 16.20 5.61 5.94
C GLY A 142 15.52 6.75 6.70
N SER A 143 14.65 7.59 6.08
CA SER A 143 13.96 8.72 6.75
C SER A 143 13.23 8.30 8.04
N GLY A 144 12.68 7.08 8.08
CA GLY A 144 12.02 6.59 9.29
C GLY A 144 10.54 6.95 9.41
N ASP A 145 9.94 7.63 8.42
CA ASP A 145 8.49 7.98 8.44
C ASP A 145 7.58 6.76 8.61
N CYS A 146 8.05 5.57 8.27
CA CYS A 146 7.35 4.31 8.52
C CYS A 146 7.35 3.86 10.00
N ARG A 147 7.95 4.63 10.90
CA ARG A 147 8.00 4.38 12.36
C ARG A 147 7.09 5.30 13.16
N LYS A 148 6.20 6.02 12.50
CA LYS A 148 5.23 6.87 13.19
C LYS A 148 4.21 6.05 13.97
N SER A 149 3.77 6.59 15.10
CA SER A 149 2.71 5.97 15.91
C SER A 149 1.33 6.28 15.35
N SER A 150 0.30 5.55 15.81
CA SER A 150 -1.09 5.80 15.45
C SER A 150 -1.60 7.20 15.84
N VAL A 151 -0.99 7.82 16.86
CA VAL A 151 -1.33 9.19 17.31
C VAL A 151 -1.04 10.23 16.23
N ILE A 152 0.03 10.03 15.44
CA ILE A 152 0.38 10.92 14.32
C ILE A 152 -0.59 10.72 13.14
N GLY A 153 -1.25 9.57 13.08
CA GLY A 153 -2.14 9.20 12.00
C GLY A 153 -1.40 8.76 10.73
N GLY A 154 -2.16 8.66 9.63
CA GLY A 154 -1.66 8.18 8.33
C GLY A 154 -1.91 6.70 8.12
N LEU A 155 -1.45 6.22 6.97
CA LEU A 155 -1.72 4.86 6.49
C LEU A 155 -0.51 3.93 6.64
N MET A 156 0.72 4.46 6.55
CA MET A 156 1.93 3.65 6.38
C MET A 156 2.27 2.81 7.60
N CYS A 157 2.50 1.52 7.34
CA CYS A 157 2.91 0.50 8.28
C CYS A 157 1.95 0.23 9.45
N PRO A 158 0.68 -0.16 9.18
CA PRO A 158 -0.28 -0.51 10.24
C PRO A 158 0.24 -1.63 11.16
N SER A 159 1.00 -2.59 10.62
CA SER A 159 1.62 -3.66 11.42
C SER A 159 2.62 -3.12 12.43
N PHE A 160 3.44 -2.13 12.08
CA PHE A 160 4.32 -1.46 13.03
C PHE A 160 3.53 -0.65 14.06
N MET A 161 2.54 0.14 13.62
CA MET A 161 1.71 0.93 14.53
C MET A 161 1.02 0.07 15.61
N ALA A 162 0.62 -1.16 15.24
CA ALA A 162 -0.08 -2.08 16.13
C ALA A 162 0.85 -2.89 17.05
N THR A 163 2.14 -3.00 16.73
CA THR A 163 3.06 -3.91 17.47
C THR A 163 4.27 -3.21 18.07
N GLY A 164 4.70 -2.07 17.52
CA GLY A 164 5.98 -1.43 17.84
C GLY A 164 7.21 -2.19 17.31
N ASP A 165 7.03 -3.30 16.58
CA ASP A 165 8.12 -4.12 16.07
C ASP A 165 8.73 -3.50 14.81
N GLU A 166 9.96 -3.01 14.91
CA GLU A 166 10.67 -2.37 13.81
C GLU A 166 10.89 -3.27 12.59
N ARG A 167 10.92 -4.59 12.76
CA ARG A 167 11.02 -5.55 11.65
C ARG A 167 9.83 -5.42 10.69
N LEU A 168 8.71 -4.91 11.16
CA LEU A 168 7.47 -4.76 10.39
C LEU A 168 7.35 -3.41 9.67
N THR A 169 8.38 -2.56 9.72
CA THR A 169 8.39 -1.27 9.01
C THR A 169 8.70 -1.44 7.52
N THR A 170 8.29 -0.46 6.71
CA THR A 170 8.71 -0.37 5.29
C THR A 170 10.22 -0.40 5.16
N ARG A 171 10.94 0.33 6.03
CA ARG A 171 12.40 0.39 6.05
C ARG A 171 13.04 -0.98 6.25
N ALA A 172 12.57 -1.75 7.24
CA ALA A 172 13.12 -3.09 7.51
C ALA A 172 12.87 -4.02 6.33
N ARG A 173 11.63 -4.06 5.82
CA ARG A 173 11.26 -4.89 4.67
C ARG A 173 12.04 -4.55 3.40
N ALA A 174 12.20 -3.25 3.10
CA ALA A 174 12.99 -2.82 1.94
C ALA A 174 14.47 -3.19 2.07
N ASN A 175 15.05 -3.01 3.26
CA ASN A 175 16.47 -3.31 3.49
C ASN A 175 16.75 -4.82 3.45
N ILE A 176 15.90 -5.65 4.06
CA ILE A 176 16.11 -7.11 4.01
C ILE A 176 15.95 -7.64 2.59
N MET A 177 14.98 -7.12 1.82
CA MET A 177 14.82 -7.44 0.39
C MET A 177 16.07 -7.06 -0.41
N ARG A 178 16.61 -5.87 -0.20
CA ARG A 178 17.84 -5.43 -0.85
C ARG A 178 19.00 -6.35 -0.53
N GLU A 179 19.27 -6.62 0.76
CA GLU A 179 20.38 -7.48 1.20
C GLU A 179 20.30 -8.87 0.55
N MET A 180 19.12 -9.42 0.52
CA MET A 180 18.88 -10.75 -0.05
C MET A 180 19.05 -10.79 -1.57
N LEU A 181 18.49 -9.82 -2.27
CA LEU A 181 18.62 -9.74 -3.73
C LEU A 181 20.06 -9.41 -4.16
N TYR A 182 20.85 -8.82 -3.26
CA TYR A 182 22.25 -8.48 -3.51
C TYR A 182 23.24 -9.59 -3.08
N ALA A 183 22.77 -10.56 -2.29
CA ALA A 183 23.60 -11.68 -1.84
C ALA A 183 23.94 -12.62 -3.01
N ASP A 184 25.17 -13.14 -2.98
CA ASP A 184 25.60 -14.16 -3.93
C ASP A 184 24.98 -15.52 -3.55
N ARG A 185 23.76 -15.76 -4.03
CA ARG A 185 22.98 -16.98 -3.81
C ARG A 185 22.46 -17.50 -5.14
N ASP A 186 22.37 -18.82 -5.28
CA ASP A 186 21.81 -19.45 -6.47
C ASP A 186 20.36 -19.00 -6.74
N ASN A 187 19.57 -18.86 -5.66
CA ASN A 187 18.22 -18.32 -5.74
C ASN A 187 18.03 -17.24 -4.66
N PRO A 188 18.05 -15.96 -5.02
CA PRO A 188 17.88 -14.87 -4.06
C PRO A 188 16.45 -14.76 -3.51
N TRP A 189 15.48 -15.45 -4.11
CA TRP A 189 14.08 -15.44 -3.68
C TRP A 189 13.76 -16.52 -2.63
N ASP A 190 14.66 -17.48 -2.41
CA ASP A 190 14.46 -18.57 -1.45
C ASP A 190 14.93 -18.13 -0.04
N SER A 191 14.03 -17.47 0.69
CA SER A 191 14.28 -17.05 2.07
C SER A 191 13.05 -17.13 2.94
N ARG A 192 13.10 -18.01 3.91
CA ARG A 192 12.08 -18.15 4.94
C ARG A 192 11.97 -16.91 5.81
N GLU A 193 13.08 -16.29 6.14
CA GLU A 193 13.12 -15.06 6.97
C GLU A 193 12.38 -13.90 6.29
N ILE A 194 12.61 -13.67 4.99
CA ILE A 194 11.87 -12.67 4.24
C ILE A 194 10.38 -13.02 4.18
N TYR A 195 10.06 -14.28 3.93
CA TYR A 195 8.67 -14.73 3.91
C TYR A 195 7.95 -14.33 5.20
N GLU A 196 8.51 -14.62 6.36
CA GLU A 196 7.91 -14.33 7.67
C GLU A 196 7.72 -12.83 7.93
N ILE A 197 8.70 -12.00 7.54
CA ILE A 197 8.62 -10.54 7.68
C ILE A 197 7.59 -9.93 6.71
N LEU A 198 7.52 -10.44 5.48
CA LEU A 198 6.55 -9.98 4.48
C LEU A 198 5.15 -10.52 4.74
N ASP A 199 5.02 -11.70 5.37
CA ASP A 199 3.72 -12.28 5.70
C ASP A 199 2.86 -11.34 6.54
N LEU A 200 3.46 -10.64 7.50
CA LEU A 200 2.80 -9.64 8.34
C LEU A 200 2.58 -8.26 7.65
N CYS A 201 2.85 -8.14 6.35
CA CYS A 201 2.52 -6.94 5.58
C CYS A 201 1.08 -7.02 5.07
N LEU A 202 0.23 -6.05 5.42
CA LEU A 202 -1.17 -5.97 5.02
C LEU A 202 -1.37 -5.58 3.54
N ALA A 203 -0.30 -5.26 2.81
CA ALA A 203 -0.36 -4.79 1.42
C ALA A 203 -1.33 -3.60 1.21
N CYS A 204 -1.44 -2.71 2.20
CA CYS A 204 -2.31 -1.53 2.18
C CYS A 204 -1.83 -0.43 1.23
N LYS A 205 -0.62 -0.56 0.67
CA LYS A 205 0.05 0.40 -0.23
C LYS A 205 0.36 1.77 0.38
N GLY A 206 0.13 1.99 1.67
CA GLY A 206 0.45 3.25 2.34
C GLY A 206 1.91 3.68 2.21
N CYS A 207 2.84 2.72 2.09
CA CYS A 207 4.25 3.04 1.85
C CYS A 207 4.50 3.66 0.47
N ARG A 208 3.69 3.34 -0.56
CA ARG A 208 3.82 3.94 -1.89
C ARG A 208 3.51 5.44 -1.86
N SER A 209 2.50 5.85 -1.11
CA SER A 209 2.02 7.24 -1.07
C SER A 209 2.69 8.09 0.01
N GLU A 210 2.95 7.53 1.19
CA GLU A 210 3.45 8.29 2.34
C GLU A 210 4.98 8.20 2.54
N CYS A 211 5.65 7.22 1.91
CA CYS A 211 7.11 7.16 1.98
C CYS A 211 7.72 8.25 1.09
N PRO A 212 8.59 9.13 1.63
CA PRO A 212 9.21 10.19 0.83
C PRO A 212 9.99 9.68 -0.38
N SER A 213 10.45 8.41 -0.31
CA SER A 213 11.19 7.75 -1.39
C SER A 213 10.31 6.82 -2.26
N GLY A 214 9.00 6.77 -2.02
CA GLY A 214 8.06 5.97 -2.83
C GLY A 214 8.35 4.47 -2.84
N VAL A 215 8.73 3.88 -1.70
CA VAL A 215 8.96 2.43 -1.58
C VAL A 215 7.63 1.69 -1.60
N ASP A 216 7.41 0.78 -2.55
CA ASP A 216 6.20 -0.06 -2.63
C ASP A 216 6.47 -1.49 -2.16
N ILE A 217 6.26 -1.73 -0.86
CA ILE A 217 6.40 -3.08 -0.27
C ILE A 217 5.29 -4.02 -0.75
N ALA A 218 4.11 -3.54 -1.11
CA ALA A 218 3.04 -4.40 -1.58
C ALA A 218 3.39 -5.04 -2.94
N LYS A 219 3.99 -4.27 -3.85
CA LYS A 219 4.52 -4.75 -5.14
C LYS A 219 5.67 -5.74 -4.91
N LEU A 220 6.65 -5.37 -4.08
CA LEU A 220 7.78 -6.23 -3.73
C LEU A 220 7.34 -7.53 -3.04
N LYS A 221 6.35 -7.49 -2.14
CA LYS A 221 5.80 -8.68 -1.48
C LYS A 221 5.19 -9.65 -2.47
N SER A 222 4.35 -9.19 -3.37
CA SER A 222 3.68 -10.08 -4.33
C SER A 222 4.66 -10.67 -5.34
N GLU A 223 5.69 -9.92 -5.74
CA GLU A 223 6.81 -10.44 -6.54
C GLU A 223 7.56 -11.54 -5.80
N PHE A 224 8.01 -11.27 -4.58
CA PHE A 224 8.69 -12.24 -3.74
C PHE A 224 7.86 -13.52 -3.56
N LEU A 225 6.57 -13.39 -3.22
CA LEU A 225 5.69 -14.53 -2.99
C LEU A 225 5.54 -15.41 -4.22
N GLN A 226 5.52 -14.86 -5.45
CA GLN A 226 5.46 -15.67 -6.65
C GLN A 226 6.70 -16.57 -6.78
N HIS A 227 7.89 -16.00 -6.63
CA HIS A 227 9.15 -16.74 -6.71
C HIS A 227 9.31 -17.74 -5.57
N TYR A 228 8.91 -17.35 -4.37
CA TYR A 228 8.92 -18.25 -3.21
C TYR A 228 7.97 -19.44 -3.40
N ASN A 229 6.77 -19.21 -3.94
CA ASN A 229 5.80 -20.26 -4.27
C ASN A 229 6.26 -21.20 -5.40
N ASP A 230 7.20 -20.78 -6.23
CA ASP A 230 7.78 -21.63 -7.29
C ASP A 230 8.70 -22.72 -6.70
N VAL A 231 9.35 -22.42 -5.58
CA VAL A 231 10.25 -23.34 -4.87
C VAL A 231 9.52 -24.08 -3.76
N HIS A 232 8.64 -23.38 -3.03
CA HIS A 232 7.89 -23.92 -1.90
C HIS A 232 6.40 -24.03 -2.26
N PRO A 233 5.85 -25.23 -2.45
CA PRO A 233 4.45 -25.40 -2.81
C PRO A 233 3.52 -24.68 -1.80
N PRO A 234 2.68 -23.74 -2.24
CA PRO A 234 1.79 -23.01 -1.36
C PRO A 234 0.79 -23.93 -0.68
N SER A 235 0.43 -23.59 0.57
CA SER A 235 -0.54 -24.33 1.38
C SER A 235 -1.90 -24.45 0.70
N LEU A 236 -2.71 -25.45 1.11
CA LEU A 236 -4.08 -25.61 0.62
C LEU A 236 -4.90 -24.32 0.81
N ARG A 237 -4.79 -23.69 2.00
CA ARG A 237 -5.44 -22.41 2.30
C ARG A 237 -5.04 -21.32 1.32
N THR A 238 -3.76 -21.16 1.07
CA THR A 238 -3.23 -20.16 0.12
C THR A 238 -3.82 -20.36 -1.28
N ARG A 239 -3.90 -21.61 -1.75
CA ARG A 239 -4.52 -21.96 -3.05
C ARG A 239 -6.02 -21.70 -3.07
N LEU A 240 -6.75 -22.02 -1.98
CA LEU A 240 -8.18 -21.75 -1.85
C LEU A 240 -8.45 -20.25 -1.91
N ILE A 241 -7.73 -19.45 -1.13
CA ILE A 241 -7.89 -17.98 -1.12
C ILE A 241 -7.59 -17.39 -2.51
N ALA A 242 -6.51 -17.78 -3.14
CA ALA A 242 -6.17 -17.32 -4.48
C ALA A 242 -7.28 -17.65 -5.50
N SER A 243 -7.95 -18.79 -5.33
CA SER A 243 -9.00 -19.30 -6.24
C SER A 243 -10.42 -18.94 -5.81
N LEU A 244 -10.61 -18.11 -4.78
CA LEU A 244 -11.95 -17.71 -4.27
C LEU A 244 -12.92 -17.30 -5.38
N PRO A 245 -12.56 -16.49 -6.40
CA PRO A 245 -13.49 -16.13 -7.46
C PRO A 245 -14.05 -17.33 -8.22
N LYS A 246 -13.24 -18.35 -8.43
CA LYS A 246 -13.68 -19.60 -9.09
C LYS A 246 -14.60 -20.41 -8.18
N ILE A 247 -14.24 -20.52 -6.90
CA ILE A 247 -15.03 -21.21 -5.88
C ILE A 247 -16.40 -20.56 -5.75
N TYR A 248 -16.45 -19.25 -5.60
CA TYR A 248 -17.72 -18.51 -5.53
C TYR A 248 -18.56 -18.65 -6.79
N SER A 249 -17.93 -18.62 -7.97
CA SER A 249 -18.63 -18.83 -9.24
C SER A 249 -19.28 -20.21 -9.30
N LEU A 250 -18.58 -21.26 -8.84
CA LEU A 250 -19.10 -22.63 -8.78
C LEU A 250 -20.29 -22.73 -7.80
N PHE A 251 -20.12 -22.24 -6.58
CA PHE A 251 -21.14 -22.35 -5.54
C PHE A 251 -22.30 -21.36 -5.70
N SER A 252 -22.19 -20.37 -6.59
CA SER A 252 -23.29 -19.44 -6.90
C SER A 252 -24.51 -20.12 -7.57
N PHE A 253 -24.37 -21.36 -8.03
CA PHE A 253 -25.52 -22.16 -8.51
C PHE A 253 -26.32 -22.75 -7.35
N ILE A 254 -25.72 -22.94 -6.19
CA ILE A 254 -26.31 -23.54 -4.98
C ILE A 254 -25.98 -22.72 -3.72
N PRO A 255 -26.26 -21.40 -3.71
CA PRO A 255 -25.80 -20.52 -2.63
C PRO A 255 -26.39 -20.91 -1.26
N GLY A 256 -27.62 -21.44 -1.21
CA GLY A 256 -28.23 -21.90 0.02
C GLY A 256 -27.46 -23.03 0.72
N ILE A 257 -26.93 -23.98 -0.05
CA ILE A 257 -26.11 -25.08 0.50
C ILE A 257 -24.79 -24.51 1.04
N PHE A 258 -24.09 -23.68 0.24
CA PHE A 258 -22.85 -23.04 0.70
C PHE A 258 -23.08 -22.25 1.98
N ASN A 259 -24.12 -21.41 2.03
CA ASN A 259 -24.43 -20.56 3.17
C ASN A 259 -24.80 -21.37 4.40
N PHE A 260 -25.53 -22.49 4.25
CA PHE A 260 -25.79 -23.39 5.36
C PHE A 260 -24.50 -23.86 6.04
N PHE A 261 -23.54 -24.37 5.25
CA PHE A 261 -22.26 -24.81 5.80
C PHE A 261 -21.39 -23.66 6.34
N ALA A 262 -21.48 -22.47 5.75
CA ALA A 262 -20.72 -21.29 6.18
C ALA A 262 -21.26 -20.67 7.48
N THR A 263 -22.57 -20.77 7.76
CA THR A 263 -23.23 -20.11 8.91
C THR A 263 -23.58 -21.04 10.07
N ASN A 264 -23.78 -22.33 9.80
CA ASN A 264 -24.01 -23.30 10.87
C ASN A 264 -22.78 -23.39 11.76
N LYS A 265 -22.95 -23.18 13.07
CA LYS A 265 -21.85 -23.09 14.05
C LYS A 265 -20.90 -24.29 14.03
N PHE A 266 -21.43 -25.50 13.88
CA PHE A 266 -20.64 -26.73 13.90
C PHE A 266 -19.83 -26.91 12.59
N THR A 267 -20.48 -26.83 11.43
CA THR A 267 -19.82 -27.00 10.14
C THR A 267 -18.84 -25.87 9.84
N ALA A 268 -19.19 -24.62 10.18
CA ALA A 268 -18.31 -23.46 10.04
C ALA A 268 -17.03 -23.63 10.90
N LEU A 269 -17.15 -24.14 12.12
CA LEU A 269 -15.98 -24.40 12.97
C LEU A 269 -15.06 -25.46 12.37
N ILE A 270 -15.62 -26.53 11.81
CA ILE A 270 -14.84 -27.57 11.09
C ILE A 270 -14.12 -26.96 9.90
N ILE A 271 -14.83 -26.19 9.05
CA ILE A 271 -14.25 -25.54 7.88
C ILE A 271 -13.08 -24.64 8.31
N LYS A 272 -13.28 -23.78 9.30
CA LYS A 272 -12.25 -22.87 9.82
C LYS A 272 -11.03 -23.63 10.34
N ARG A 273 -11.27 -24.72 11.09
CA ARG A 273 -10.18 -25.55 11.65
C ARG A 273 -9.36 -26.24 10.56
N VAL A 274 -10.01 -26.79 9.55
CA VAL A 274 -9.36 -27.47 8.42
C VAL A 274 -8.61 -26.49 7.50
N THR A 275 -9.21 -25.32 7.27
CA THR A 275 -8.61 -24.28 6.40
C THR A 275 -7.63 -23.37 7.13
N GLY A 276 -7.54 -23.43 8.48
CA GLY A 276 -6.67 -22.56 9.27
C GLY A 276 -7.18 -21.11 9.38
N PHE A 277 -8.49 -20.89 9.26
CA PHE A 277 -9.11 -19.60 9.53
C PHE A 277 -9.38 -19.43 11.03
N ALA A 278 -9.40 -18.18 11.48
CA ALA A 278 -9.71 -17.83 12.86
C ALA A 278 -11.14 -18.25 13.22
N ALA A 279 -11.30 -18.86 14.40
CA ALA A 279 -12.61 -19.34 14.87
C ALA A 279 -13.61 -18.20 15.08
N GLU A 280 -13.12 -17.03 15.42
CA GLU A 280 -13.86 -15.81 15.74
C GLU A 280 -14.42 -15.11 14.49
N ARG A 281 -13.88 -15.40 13.29
CA ARG A 281 -14.35 -14.75 12.07
C ARG A 281 -15.61 -15.38 11.51
N SER A 282 -16.51 -14.54 11.04
CA SER A 282 -17.62 -15.00 10.20
C SER A 282 -17.12 -15.38 8.81
N ILE A 283 -17.64 -16.45 8.21
CA ILE A 283 -17.34 -16.81 6.81
C ILE A 283 -18.25 -15.97 5.92
N PRO A 284 -17.72 -15.28 4.89
CA PRO A 284 -18.54 -14.53 3.94
C PRO A 284 -19.57 -15.42 3.26
N VAL A 285 -20.83 -14.99 3.25
CA VAL A 285 -21.94 -15.71 2.60
C VAL A 285 -22.06 -15.31 1.14
N LEU A 286 -22.60 -16.22 0.32
CA LEU A 286 -22.93 -15.94 -1.05
C LEU A 286 -24.31 -15.29 -1.16
N ALA A 287 -24.43 -14.31 -2.05
CA ALA A 287 -25.71 -13.72 -2.38
C ALA A 287 -26.66 -14.75 -3.03
N PRO A 288 -27.99 -14.61 -2.89
CA PRO A 288 -28.97 -15.54 -3.48
C PRO A 288 -28.87 -15.67 -5.00
N GLN A 289 -28.36 -14.64 -5.65
CA GLN A 289 -28.03 -14.62 -7.08
C GLN A 289 -26.82 -13.73 -7.31
N THR A 290 -26.11 -13.93 -8.41
CA THR A 290 -24.98 -13.07 -8.77
C THR A 290 -25.46 -11.68 -9.23
N PHE A 291 -24.64 -10.65 -8.98
CA PHE A 291 -24.94 -9.29 -9.43
C PHE A 291 -25.05 -9.21 -10.97
N ARG A 292 -24.21 -9.93 -11.70
CA ARG A 292 -24.30 -10.02 -13.18
C ARG A 292 -25.63 -10.58 -13.65
N ARG A 293 -26.15 -11.61 -12.98
CA ARG A 293 -27.47 -12.16 -13.31
C ARG A 293 -28.57 -11.14 -13.04
N TRP A 294 -28.47 -10.41 -11.94
CA TRP A 294 -29.41 -9.34 -11.61
C TRP A 294 -29.34 -8.19 -12.63
N LEU A 295 -28.14 -7.73 -13.01
CA LEU A 295 -27.95 -6.70 -14.03
C LEU A 295 -28.58 -7.11 -15.37
N LYS A 296 -28.30 -8.32 -15.88
CA LYS A 296 -28.88 -8.83 -17.13
C LYS A 296 -30.41 -8.79 -17.13
N LYS A 297 -31.04 -9.02 -15.98
CA LYS A 297 -32.49 -9.04 -15.86
C LYS A 297 -33.10 -7.65 -15.74
N ASN A 298 -32.41 -6.71 -15.12
CA ASN A 298 -33.04 -5.44 -14.69
C ASN A 298 -32.51 -4.21 -15.45
N LEU A 299 -31.33 -4.30 -16.07
CA LEU A 299 -30.63 -3.12 -16.59
C LEU A 299 -31.39 -2.40 -17.71
N SER A 300 -32.09 -3.12 -18.57
CA SER A 300 -32.91 -2.52 -19.63
C SER A 300 -34.06 -1.64 -19.11
N ALA A 301 -34.61 -2.01 -17.95
CA ALA A 301 -35.66 -1.24 -17.29
C ALA A 301 -35.09 -0.09 -16.41
N LEU A 302 -33.86 -0.21 -15.97
CA LEU A 302 -33.18 0.79 -15.12
C LEU A 302 -32.54 1.91 -15.94
N ASN A 303 -31.97 1.58 -17.09
CA ASN A 303 -31.29 2.56 -17.93
C ASN A 303 -32.26 3.64 -18.43
N PRO A 304 -31.91 4.93 -18.26
CA PRO A 304 -32.75 6.02 -18.72
C PRO A 304 -32.88 6.03 -20.24
N ALA A 305 -34.05 6.45 -20.74
CA ALA A 305 -34.31 6.57 -22.19
C ALA A 305 -33.37 7.63 -22.83
N ASN A 306 -33.14 8.73 -22.12
CA ASN A 306 -32.29 9.83 -22.54
C ASN A 306 -31.14 9.99 -21.51
N PRO A 307 -30.04 9.22 -21.63
CA PRO A 307 -28.94 9.30 -20.69
C PRO A 307 -28.18 10.60 -20.85
N ILE A 308 -27.68 11.13 -19.73
CA ILE A 308 -26.77 12.28 -19.72
C ILE A 308 -25.31 11.88 -19.97
N GLY A 309 -24.99 10.58 -19.91
CA GLY A 309 -23.68 9.98 -20.17
C GLY A 309 -23.78 8.46 -20.09
N GLU A 310 -22.71 7.80 -20.50
CA GLU A 310 -22.58 6.34 -20.45
C GLU A 310 -21.42 5.93 -19.55
N ILE A 311 -21.52 4.80 -18.89
CA ILE A 311 -20.47 4.19 -18.10
C ILE A 311 -20.34 2.70 -18.37
N CYS A 312 -19.13 2.18 -18.34
CA CYS A 312 -18.86 0.75 -18.31
C CYS A 312 -18.68 0.32 -16.84
N LEU A 313 -19.60 -0.47 -16.31
CA LEU A 313 -19.53 -0.93 -14.92
C LEU A 313 -18.62 -2.16 -14.81
N PHE A 314 -17.55 -2.06 -14.02
CA PHE A 314 -16.72 -3.20 -13.68
C PHE A 314 -17.36 -4.04 -12.59
N VAL A 315 -17.77 -5.25 -12.93
CA VAL A 315 -18.35 -6.19 -11.97
C VAL A 315 -17.25 -7.09 -11.42
N ASP A 316 -16.72 -6.71 -10.25
CA ASP A 316 -15.71 -7.48 -9.54
C ASP A 316 -16.30 -8.74 -8.85
N GLU A 317 -15.44 -9.62 -8.39
CA GLU A 317 -15.83 -10.90 -7.77
C GLU A 317 -16.58 -10.75 -6.45
N PHE A 318 -16.25 -9.73 -5.64
CA PHE A 318 -16.85 -9.52 -4.32
C PHE A 318 -18.26 -8.96 -4.46
N THR A 319 -18.41 -7.90 -5.24
CA THR A 319 -19.72 -7.34 -5.58
C THR A 319 -20.60 -8.37 -6.29
N ASN A 320 -20.01 -9.20 -7.17
CA ASN A 320 -20.77 -10.21 -7.91
C ASN A 320 -21.35 -11.32 -7.04
N HIS A 321 -20.63 -11.75 -6.01
CA HIS A 321 -20.98 -12.97 -5.26
C HIS A 321 -21.38 -12.73 -3.81
N ASN A 322 -20.91 -11.66 -3.17
CA ASN A 322 -21.11 -11.41 -1.74
C ASN A 322 -21.93 -10.13 -1.48
N ASP A 323 -21.58 -9.02 -2.14
CA ASP A 323 -22.12 -7.67 -1.86
C ASP A 323 -23.19 -7.24 -2.88
N LEU A 324 -24.16 -8.11 -3.10
CA LEU A 324 -25.23 -7.88 -4.08
C LEU A 324 -26.01 -6.58 -3.83
N ASP A 325 -26.22 -6.21 -2.57
CA ASP A 325 -27.02 -5.03 -2.22
C ASP A 325 -26.24 -3.74 -2.50
N ALA A 326 -24.93 -3.68 -2.22
CA ALA A 326 -24.07 -2.58 -2.66
C ALA A 326 -24.05 -2.46 -4.20
N GLY A 327 -23.95 -3.59 -4.91
CA GLY A 327 -24.03 -3.61 -6.38
C GLY A 327 -25.33 -3.07 -6.93
N LYS A 328 -26.46 -3.52 -6.38
CA LYS A 328 -27.80 -3.03 -6.75
C LYS A 328 -27.97 -1.55 -6.46
N ALA A 329 -27.46 -1.10 -5.29
CA ALA A 329 -27.53 0.30 -4.90
C ALA A 329 -26.73 1.16 -5.87
N ALA A 330 -25.52 0.75 -6.25
CA ALA A 330 -24.69 1.46 -7.22
C ALA A 330 -25.36 1.56 -8.59
N ALA A 331 -25.92 0.45 -9.09
CA ALA A 331 -26.61 0.47 -10.38
C ALA A 331 -27.85 1.38 -10.36
N LYS A 332 -28.69 1.30 -9.33
CA LYS A 332 -29.85 2.16 -9.18
C LYS A 332 -29.49 3.64 -8.99
N LEU A 333 -28.43 3.91 -8.22
CA LEU A 333 -27.94 5.27 -8.00
C LEU A 333 -27.49 5.88 -9.33
N LEU A 334 -26.63 5.19 -10.08
CA LEU A 334 -26.08 5.70 -11.34
C LEU A 334 -27.17 5.91 -12.39
N THR A 335 -28.12 4.98 -12.53
CA THR A 335 -29.25 5.13 -13.46
C THR A 335 -30.24 6.20 -13.01
N GLY A 336 -30.48 6.34 -11.71
CA GLY A 336 -31.30 7.41 -11.13
C GLY A 336 -30.67 8.80 -11.28
N LEU A 337 -29.33 8.87 -11.33
CA LEU A 337 -28.58 10.09 -11.66
C LEU A 337 -28.55 10.40 -13.15
N GLY A 338 -29.13 9.53 -14.01
CA GLY A 338 -29.27 9.75 -15.44
C GLY A 338 -28.22 9.07 -16.31
N TYR A 339 -27.35 8.22 -15.78
CA TYR A 339 -26.33 7.53 -16.56
C TYR A 339 -26.82 6.20 -17.12
N ARG A 340 -26.49 5.91 -18.37
CA ARG A 340 -26.62 4.59 -18.96
C ARG A 340 -25.51 3.70 -18.51
N ILE A 341 -25.84 2.55 -17.95
CA ILE A 341 -24.86 1.51 -17.57
C ILE A 341 -24.74 0.49 -18.69
N THR A 342 -23.49 0.23 -19.09
CA THR A 342 -23.09 -0.96 -19.84
C THR A 342 -22.20 -1.83 -18.96
N PHE A 343 -22.09 -3.12 -19.23
CA PHE A 343 -21.14 -4.00 -18.57
C PHE A 343 -20.72 -5.13 -19.49
N ALA A 344 -19.46 -5.56 -19.34
CA ALA A 344 -18.87 -6.61 -20.17
C ALA A 344 -18.78 -7.95 -19.43
N GLY A 345 -18.43 -8.99 -20.16
CA GLY A 345 -18.03 -10.29 -19.60
C GLY A 345 -16.60 -10.27 -19.04
N ASN A 346 -16.24 -9.22 -18.26
CA ASN A 346 -14.90 -9.08 -17.67
C ASN A 346 -14.56 -10.27 -16.78
N ALA A 347 -13.26 -10.56 -16.63
CA ALA A 347 -12.75 -11.52 -15.66
C ALA A 347 -12.77 -10.92 -14.23
N ALA A 348 -12.44 -11.72 -13.21
CA ALA A 348 -12.18 -11.23 -11.86
C ALA A 348 -11.02 -10.21 -11.85
N SER A 349 -10.94 -9.40 -10.80
CA SER A 349 -9.96 -8.32 -10.66
C SER A 349 -8.50 -8.75 -10.57
N ALA A 350 -8.23 -10.04 -10.44
CA ALA A 350 -6.93 -10.63 -10.12
C ALA A 350 -6.42 -10.37 -8.69
N ARG A 351 -7.14 -9.59 -7.87
CA ARG A 351 -6.71 -9.18 -6.51
C ARG A 351 -6.33 -10.37 -5.62
N THR A 352 -7.12 -11.44 -5.62
CA THR A 352 -6.86 -12.63 -4.82
C THR A 352 -5.57 -13.34 -5.22
N TYR A 353 -5.28 -13.41 -6.52
CA TYR A 353 -4.04 -13.99 -7.04
C TYR A 353 -2.82 -13.12 -6.69
N ILE A 354 -2.91 -11.82 -6.89
CA ILE A 354 -1.83 -10.87 -6.57
C ILE A 354 -1.48 -10.96 -5.07
N SER A 355 -2.48 -10.92 -4.20
CA SER A 355 -2.27 -10.93 -2.75
C SER A 355 -1.59 -12.18 -2.20
N LYS A 356 -1.69 -13.31 -2.92
CA LYS A 356 -1.11 -14.61 -2.54
C LYS A 356 0.07 -15.04 -3.41
N GLY A 357 0.61 -14.14 -4.26
CA GLY A 357 1.79 -14.41 -5.07
C GLY A 357 1.56 -15.40 -6.22
N PHE A 358 0.40 -15.33 -6.87
CA PHE A 358 0.09 -16.11 -8.08
C PHE A 358 0.07 -15.18 -9.31
N LEU A 359 1.20 -14.51 -9.55
CA LEU A 359 1.27 -13.45 -10.56
C LEU A 359 1.08 -13.97 -12.00
N ARG A 360 1.47 -15.22 -12.29
CA ARG A 360 1.21 -15.82 -13.61
C ARG A 360 -0.29 -15.97 -13.90
N GLN A 361 -1.07 -16.35 -12.87
CA GLN A 361 -2.53 -16.42 -12.98
C GLN A 361 -3.15 -15.03 -13.04
N ALA A 362 -2.63 -14.10 -12.26
CA ALA A 362 -3.04 -12.69 -12.30
C ALA A 362 -2.86 -12.10 -13.70
N LYS A 363 -1.70 -12.28 -14.34
CA LYS A 363 -1.43 -11.82 -15.72
C LYS A 363 -2.48 -12.32 -16.72
N LYS A 364 -2.92 -13.58 -16.61
CA LYS A 364 -3.96 -14.13 -17.50
C LYS A 364 -5.28 -13.41 -17.36
N LEU A 365 -5.68 -13.08 -16.12
CA LEU A 365 -6.92 -12.33 -15.87
C LEU A 365 -6.80 -10.86 -16.30
N ILE A 366 -5.67 -10.24 -16.04
CA ILE A 366 -5.35 -8.87 -16.45
C ILE A 366 -5.40 -8.76 -17.97
N THR A 367 -4.70 -9.64 -18.69
CA THR A 367 -4.75 -9.71 -20.16
C THR A 367 -6.20 -9.81 -20.67
N LYS A 368 -6.99 -10.73 -20.08
CA LYS A 368 -8.39 -10.87 -20.46
C LYS A 368 -9.21 -9.61 -20.21
N ASN A 369 -9.02 -8.95 -19.07
CA ASN A 369 -9.72 -7.71 -18.75
C ASN A 369 -9.33 -6.57 -19.71
N ILE A 370 -8.04 -6.43 -20.04
CA ILE A 370 -7.58 -5.43 -21.00
C ILE A 370 -8.22 -5.65 -22.38
N LEU A 371 -8.24 -6.89 -22.88
CA LEU A 371 -8.80 -7.21 -24.19
C LEU A 371 -10.33 -7.05 -24.26
N VAL A 372 -11.04 -7.31 -23.17
CA VAL A 372 -12.50 -7.21 -23.11
C VAL A 372 -12.98 -5.78 -22.88
N LEU A 373 -12.27 -5.04 -22.02
CA LEU A 373 -12.69 -3.70 -21.61
C LEU A 373 -12.07 -2.59 -22.47
N GLY A 374 -10.90 -2.82 -23.03
CA GLY A 374 -10.20 -1.83 -23.86
C GLY A 374 -11.09 -1.23 -24.96
N PRO A 375 -11.78 -2.04 -25.78
CA PRO A 375 -12.65 -1.52 -26.84
C PRO A 375 -13.89 -0.75 -26.36
N LEU A 376 -14.26 -0.89 -25.10
CA LEU A 376 -15.50 -0.34 -24.53
C LEU A 376 -15.27 0.94 -23.73
N VAL A 377 -14.05 1.14 -23.24
CA VAL A 377 -13.73 2.22 -22.30
C VAL A 377 -13.07 3.39 -23.02
N SER A 378 -13.62 4.58 -22.81
CA SER A 378 -13.18 5.85 -23.40
C SER A 378 -13.52 7.01 -22.46
N ASP A 379 -13.24 8.26 -22.88
CA ASP A 379 -13.68 9.47 -22.17
C ASP A 379 -15.20 9.54 -22.03
N ASP A 380 -15.94 9.12 -23.08
CA ASP A 380 -17.40 9.15 -23.09
C ASP A 380 -18.05 7.95 -22.37
N CYS A 381 -17.27 6.89 -22.13
CA CYS A 381 -17.73 5.69 -21.44
C CYS A 381 -16.63 5.19 -20.46
N PRO A 382 -16.41 5.88 -19.33
CA PRO A 382 -15.40 5.51 -18.36
C PRO A 382 -15.71 4.19 -17.65
N LEU A 383 -14.65 3.50 -17.19
CA LEU A 383 -14.76 2.31 -16.38
C LEU A 383 -14.98 2.69 -14.92
N VAL A 384 -16.10 2.31 -14.35
CA VAL A 384 -16.45 2.60 -12.95
C VAL A 384 -16.55 1.31 -12.15
N GLY A 385 -15.91 1.25 -10.98
CA GLY A 385 -15.93 0.09 -10.10
C GLY A 385 -16.43 0.43 -8.70
N ILE A 386 -16.97 -0.58 -8.02
CA ILE A 386 -17.63 -0.46 -6.71
C ILE A 386 -16.65 -0.83 -5.58
N GLU A 387 -15.88 -1.91 -5.75
CA GLU A 387 -14.89 -2.35 -4.75
C GLU A 387 -13.53 -1.69 -5.04
N PRO A 388 -13.01 -0.80 -4.16
CA PRO A 388 -11.79 -0.06 -4.43
C PRO A 388 -10.57 -0.94 -4.69
N SER A 389 -10.41 -2.02 -3.94
CA SER A 389 -9.26 -2.93 -4.10
C SER A 389 -9.26 -3.66 -5.45
N ALA A 390 -10.41 -3.78 -6.08
CA ALA A 390 -10.56 -4.41 -7.38
C ALA A 390 -10.35 -3.43 -8.53
N ILE A 391 -11.03 -2.27 -8.49
CA ILE A 391 -10.99 -1.30 -9.58
C ILE A 391 -9.66 -0.53 -9.64
N LEU A 392 -9.08 -0.17 -8.51
CA LEU A 392 -7.81 0.55 -8.47
C LEU A 392 -6.62 -0.30 -8.94
N GLY A 393 -6.77 -1.61 -9.05
CA GLY A 393 -5.79 -2.48 -9.70
C GLY A 393 -5.51 -2.09 -11.15
N PHE A 394 -6.49 -1.54 -11.87
CA PHE A 394 -6.31 -1.05 -13.24
C PHE A 394 -5.34 0.13 -13.31
N ARG A 395 -5.29 0.96 -12.27
CA ARG A 395 -4.41 2.14 -12.19
C ARG A 395 -3.05 1.84 -11.59
N ASP A 396 -2.85 0.65 -11.04
CA ASP A 396 -1.65 0.29 -10.29
C ASP A 396 -0.98 -0.97 -10.86
N GLU A 397 -1.53 -2.16 -10.59
CA GLU A 397 -0.85 -3.41 -10.94
C GLU A 397 -1.00 -3.80 -12.42
N PHE A 398 -2.09 -3.38 -13.09
CA PHE A 398 -2.35 -3.81 -14.47
C PHE A 398 -1.29 -3.33 -15.47
N PRO A 399 -0.87 -2.05 -15.49
CA PRO A 399 0.19 -1.60 -16.39
C PRO A 399 1.49 -2.38 -16.20
N ASP A 400 1.86 -2.66 -14.94
CA ASP A 400 3.11 -3.33 -14.61
C ASP A 400 3.09 -4.85 -14.88
N LEU A 401 1.91 -5.47 -14.91
CA LEU A 401 1.73 -6.90 -15.16
C LEU A 401 1.26 -7.23 -16.58
N ALA A 402 0.84 -6.25 -17.36
CA ALA A 402 0.29 -6.46 -18.71
C ALA A 402 1.33 -6.99 -19.73
N GLY A 403 2.62 -6.74 -19.46
CA GLY A 403 3.70 -6.98 -20.41
C GLY A 403 3.74 -5.92 -21.52
N ASP A 404 4.86 -5.85 -22.25
CA ASP A 404 5.17 -4.72 -23.14
C ASP A 404 4.11 -4.47 -24.22
N LYS A 405 3.54 -5.54 -24.78
CA LYS A 405 2.55 -5.43 -25.86
C LYS A 405 1.23 -4.79 -25.42
N LEU A 406 0.80 -5.06 -24.18
CA LEU A 406 -0.50 -4.58 -23.68
C LEU A 406 -0.37 -3.42 -22.70
N ARG A 407 0.84 -3.04 -22.32
CA ARG A 407 1.08 -1.91 -21.42
C ARG A 407 0.48 -0.58 -21.90
N PRO A 408 0.60 -0.19 -23.17
CA PRO A 408 -0.02 1.05 -23.64
C PRO A 408 -1.55 1.04 -23.44
N GLU A 409 -2.20 -0.09 -23.74
CA GLU A 409 -3.63 -0.24 -23.57
C GLU A 409 -4.03 -0.30 -22.09
N ALA A 410 -3.25 -0.98 -21.26
CA ALA A 410 -3.45 -0.98 -19.81
C ALA A 410 -3.32 0.43 -19.21
N SER A 411 -2.35 1.21 -19.69
CA SER A 411 -2.16 2.60 -19.25
C SER A 411 -3.29 3.52 -19.72
N ARG A 412 -3.83 3.29 -20.92
CA ARG A 412 -5.01 4.00 -21.42
C ARG A 412 -6.24 3.67 -20.55
N LEU A 413 -6.49 2.38 -20.27
CA LEU A 413 -7.57 1.97 -19.37
C LEU A 413 -7.44 2.58 -17.98
N ALA A 414 -6.22 2.66 -17.45
CA ALA A 414 -5.95 3.26 -16.15
C ALA A 414 -6.42 4.73 -16.06
N GLN A 415 -6.24 5.50 -17.15
CA GLN A 415 -6.65 6.91 -17.22
C GLN A 415 -8.16 7.09 -17.19
N HIS A 416 -8.92 6.13 -17.74
CA HIS A 416 -10.38 6.17 -17.79
C HIS A 416 -11.06 5.27 -16.74
N THR A 417 -10.33 4.92 -15.68
CA THR A 417 -10.82 4.05 -14.59
C THR A 417 -11.00 4.84 -13.30
N PHE A 418 -12.19 4.72 -12.70
CA PHE A 418 -12.59 5.47 -11.51
C PHE A 418 -13.25 4.55 -10.48
N THR A 419 -13.08 4.87 -9.19
CA THR A 419 -14.01 4.36 -8.18
C THR A 419 -15.39 5.01 -8.39
N LEU A 420 -16.43 4.42 -7.82
CA LEU A 420 -17.78 4.99 -7.88
C LEU A 420 -17.80 6.42 -7.31
N GLU A 421 -17.09 6.64 -6.22
CA GLU A 421 -17.04 7.90 -5.51
C GLU A 421 -16.25 8.97 -6.30
N GLU A 422 -15.14 8.57 -6.94
CA GLU A 422 -14.40 9.46 -7.84
C GLU A 422 -15.27 9.92 -9.01
N PHE A 423 -16.00 8.98 -9.62
CA PHE A 423 -16.89 9.29 -10.72
C PHE A 423 -17.99 10.27 -10.29
N ILE A 424 -18.71 9.97 -9.20
CA ILE A 424 -19.80 10.83 -8.70
C ILE A 424 -19.29 12.21 -8.30
N ALA A 425 -18.16 12.29 -7.61
CA ALA A 425 -17.56 13.58 -7.21
C ALA A 425 -17.10 14.40 -8.42
N GLY A 426 -16.54 13.75 -9.44
CA GLY A 426 -16.14 14.39 -10.70
C GLY A 426 -17.36 14.95 -11.46
N GLU A 427 -18.42 14.17 -11.59
CA GLU A 427 -19.66 14.55 -12.25
C GLU A 427 -20.41 15.67 -11.50
N PHE A 428 -20.34 15.66 -10.17
CA PHE A 428 -20.84 16.77 -9.35
C PHE A 428 -20.03 18.05 -9.57
N SER A 429 -18.72 17.97 -9.60
CA SER A 429 -17.84 19.11 -9.87
C SER A 429 -18.04 19.68 -11.27
N ALA A 430 -18.36 18.83 -12.24
CA ALA A 430 -18.71 19.21 -13.61
C ALA A 430 -20.15 19.76 -13.76
N GLY A 431 -20.95 19.78 -12.68
CA GLY A 431 -22.31 20.30 -12.66
C GLY A 431 -23.37 19.38 -13.32
N ARG A 432 -23.01 18.15 -13.69
CA ARG A 432 -23.94 17.16 -14.25
C ARG A 432 -24.77 16.49 -13.16
N ILE A 433 -24.19 16.24 -11.99
CA ILE A 433 -24.93 15.86 -10.78
C ILE A 433 -25.17 17.12 -9.95
N LYS A 434 -26.39 17.29 -9.44
CA LYS A 434 -26.78 18.49 -8.69
C LYS A 434 -27.31 18.11 -7.30
N ARG A 435 -27.13 19.02 -6.33
CA ARG A 435 -27.58 18.83 -4.94
C ARG A 435 -29.10 18.64 -4.83
N GLU A 436 -29.85 19.26 -5.72
CA GLU A 436 -31.33 19.20 -5.78
C GLU A 436 -31.84 17.78 -6.09
N MET A 437 -31.00 16.93 -6.66
CA MET A 437 -31.33 15.52 -6.91
C MET A 437 -31.40 14.70 -5.60
N PHE A 438 -30.93 15.25 -4.51
CA PHE A 438 -30.84 14.55 -3.22
C PHE A 438 -31.77 15.16 -2.17
N THR A 439 -32.08 14.39 -1.13
CA THR A 439 -32.86 14.82 0.02
C THR A 439 -32.21 15.99 0.78
N ARG A 440 -33.02 16.74 1.52
CA ARG A 440 -32.57 17.73 2.48
C ARG A 440 -32.64 17.25 3.92
N GLU A 441 -33.06 15.99 4.14
CA GLU A 441 -33.06 15.41 5.47
C GLU A 441 -31.64 15.33 6.02
N PRO A 442 -31.42 15.71 7.29
CA PRO A 442 -30.09 15.67 7.88
C PRO A 442 -29.65 14.24 8.17
N ALA A 443 -28.38 13.95 7.95
CA ALA A 443 -27.75 12.71 8.38
C ALA A 443 -26.31 12.95 8.84
N GLU A 444 -25.88 12.18 9.83
CA GLU A 444 -24.48 12.10 10.23
C GLU A 444 -23.87 10.83 9.64
N VAL A 445 -22.78 10.99 8.89
CA VAL A 445 -22.07 9.90 8.22
C VAL A 445 -20.64 9.85 8.74
N LEU A 446 -20.28 8.73 9.32
CA LEU A 446 -18.92 8.44 9.77
C LEU A 446 -18.30 7.44 8.79
N VAL A 447 -17.30 7.86 8.00
CA VAL A 447 -16.76 7.06 6.91
C VAL A 447 -15.32 6.61 7.16
N HIS A 448 -15.09 5.30 6.98
CA HIS A 448 -13.76 4.73 6.86
C HIS A 448 -13.40 4.59 5.38
N VAL A 449 -12.52 5.46 4.88
CA VAL A 449 -12.04 5.39 3.50
C VAL A 449 -11.07 4.22 3.34
N HIS A 450 -11.20 3.48 2.24
CA HIS A 450 -10.41 2.28 1.98
C HIS A 450 -8.92 2.60 1.82
N CYS A 451 -8.05 1.75 2.38
CA CYS A 451 -6.61 2.01 2.40
C CYS A 451 -5.99 2.16 1.00
N GLN A 452 -6.46 1.42 0.01
CA GLN A 452 -5.95 1.56 -1.37
C GLN A 452 -6.46 2.82 -2.06
N GLU A 453 -7.64 3.34 -1.71
CA GLU A 453 -8.07 4.67 -2.16
C GLU A 453 -7.13 5.74 -1.60
N LYS A 454 -6.88 5.74 -0.29
CA LYS A 454 -5.93 6.67 0.33
C LYS A 454 -4.53 6.62 -0.30
N ALA A 455 -4.09 5.42 -0.72
CA ALA A 455 -2.75 5.20 -1.27
C ALA A 455 -2.60 5.51 -2.76
N ILE A 456 -3.64 5.29 -3.57
CA ILE A 456 -3.59 5.42 -5.03
C ILE A 456 -4.27 6.72 -5.49
N THR A 457 -5.29 7.14 -4.74
CA THR A 457 -6.01 8.39 -4.95
C THR A 457 -5.90 9.30 -3.71
N THR A 458 -7.02 9.66 -3.11
CA THR A 458 -7.11 10.35 -1.81
C THR A 458 -8.46 10.07 -1.16
N SER A 459 -8.68 10.52 0.08
CA SER A 459 -10.00 10.46 0.72
C SER A 459 -11.01 11.48 0.15
N ALA A 460 -10.52 12.52 -0.53
CA ALA A 460 -11.35 13.65 -0.93
C ALA A 460 -12.56 13.30 -1.80
N PRO A 461 -12.45 12.41 -2.82
CA PRO A 461 -13.62 12.02 -3.63
C PRO A 461 -14.71 11.34 -2.84
N VAL A 462 -14.37 10.47 -1.88
CA VAL A 462 -15.36 9.79 -1.02
C VAL A 462 -16.12 10.79 -0.17
N LEU A 463 -15.39 11.73 0.44
CA LEU A 463 -15.98 12.80 1.26
C LEU A 463 -16.85 13.74 0.42
N ALA A 464 -16.38 14.12 -0.77
CA ALA A 464 -17.09 14.98 -1.69
C ALA A 464 -18.40 14.34 -2.17
N ALA A 465 -18.37 13.06 -2.58
CA ALA A 465 -19.54 12.33 -3.03
C ALA A 465 -20.58 12.20 -1.91
N LEU A 466 -20.18 11.77 -0.71
CA LEU A 466 -21.08 11.63 0.44
C LEU A 466 -21.61 12.99 0.95
N GLY A 467 -20.90 14.07 0.70
CA GLY A 467 -21.30 15.45 1.06
C GLY A 467 -22.17 16.16 0.02
N ILE A 468 -22.60 15.50 -1.05
CA ILE A 468 -23.50 16.11 -2.05
C ILE A 468 -24.87 16.45 -1.45
N PRO A 469 -25.56 15.58 -0.66
CA PRO A 469 -26.77 15.95 0.04
C PRO A 469 -26.51 17.07 1.04
N VAL A 470 -27.29 18.18 0.94
CA VAL A 470 -26.98 19.48 1.60
C VAL A 470 -26.80 19.36 3.12
N ASN A 471 -27.59 18.55 3.78
CA ASN A 471 -27.60 18.45 5.24
C ASN A 471 -26.88 17.19 5.78
N TYR A 472 -26.08 16.53 4.94
CA TYR A 472 -25.23 15.43 5.39
C TYR A 472 -23.96 15.99 6.02
N LYS A 473 -23.71 15.60 7.27
CA LYS A 473 -22.47 15.87 7.98
C LYS A 473 -21.53 14.66 7.87
N VAL A 474 -20.60 14.75 6.95
CA VAL A 474 -19.66 13.65 6.67
C VAL A 474 -18.37 13.88 7.42
N ARG A 475 -17.95 12.90 8.22
CA ARG A 475 -16.66 12.89 8.94
C ARG A 475 -15.88 11.64 8.57
N GLU A 476 -14.63 11.83 8.17
CA GLU A 476 -13.69 10.71 7.98
C GLU A 476 -13.21 10.20 9.34
N ILE A 477 -13.16 8.87 9.51
CA ILE A 477 -12.41 8.23 10.59
C ILE A 477 -10.94 8.36 10.25
N PRO A 478 -10.08 8.97 11.10
CA PRO A 478 -8.67 9.16 10.81
C PRO A 478 -7.86 7.86 10.96
N SER A 479 -8.46 6.73 10.58
CA SER A 479 -7.85 5.42 10.58
C SER A 479 -7.01 5.19 9.33
N GLY A 480 -5.94 4.44 9.43
CA GLY A 480 -5.17 3.98 8.26
C GLY A 480 -5.87 2.82 7.54
N CYS A 481 -5.34 1.61 7.70
CA CYS A 481 -5.97 0.37 7.24
C CYS A 481 -6.99 -0.12 8.26
N CYS A 482 -8.07 -0.80 7.81
CA CYS A 482 -9.00 -1.44 8.74
C CYS A 482 -8.38 -2.63 9.49
N GLY A 483 -7.36 -3.29 8.93
CA GLY A 483 -6.73 -4.49 9.50
C GLY A 483 -7.14 -5.79 8.81
N MET A 484 -8.26 -5.86 8.09
CA MET A 484 -8.71 -7.09 7.44
C MET A 484 -7.83 -7.51 6.26
N ALA A 485 -7.47 -6.54 5.39
CA ALA A 485 -6.59 -6.76 4.23
C ALA A 485 -6.96 -8.01 3.40
N GLY A 486 -8.19 -8.06 2.90
CA GLY A 486 -8.72 -9.21 2.20
C GLY A 486 -8.79 -10.46 3.09
N ALA A 487 -8.06 -11.50 2.74
CA ALA A 487 -8.04 -12.76 3.50
C ALA A 487 -7.13 -12.74 4.73
N PHE A 488 -6.22 -11.75 4.87
CA PHE A 488 -5.23 -11.68 5.95
C PHE A 488 -5.87 -11.80 7.33
N GLY A 489 -6.87 -10.97 7.63
CA GLY A 489 -7.54 -10.98 8.94
C GLY A 489 -8.44 -12.20 9.21
N TYR A 490 -8.67 -13.06 8.21
CA TYR A 490 -9.35 -14.35 8.39
C TYR A 490 -8.39 -15.46 8.83
N GLU A 491 -7.10 -15.34 8.52
CA GLU A 491 -6.10 -16.35 8.82
C GLU A 491 -5.80 -16.35 10.33
N LYS A 492 -5.77 -17.53 10.95
CA LYS A 492 -5.65 -17.70 12.41
C LYS A 492 -4.45 -16.97 13.01
N GLU A 493 -3.29 -17.08 12.34
CA GLU A 493 -2.04 -16.46 12.77
C GLU A 493 -2.01 -14.93 12.65
N HIS A 494 -2.89 -14.37 11.83
CA HIS A 494 -2.97 -12.93 11.57
C HIS A 494 -4.13 -12.24 12.29
N PHE A 495 -5.05 -13.02 12.87
CA PHE A 495 -6.28 -12.51 13.50
C PHE A 495 -6.00 -11.47 14.57
N GLU A 496 -5.09 -11.77 15.49
CA GLU A 496 -4.75 -10.87 16.58
C GLU A 496 -4.17 -9.54 16.06
N LEU A 497 -3.26 -9.60 15.07
CA LEU A 497 -2.70 -8.39 14.45
C LEU A 497 -3.80 -7.59 13.73
N ALA A 498 -4.70 -8.26 13.01
CA ALA A 498 -5.81 -7.60 12.35
C ALA A 498 -6.71 -6.86 13.34
N GLN A 499 -7.02 -7.49 14.50
CA GLN A 499 -7.78 -6.84 15.57
C GLN A 499 -7.03 -5.64 16.14
N LYS A 500 -5.75 -5.79 16.48
CA LYS A 500 -4.92 -4.68 16.99
C LYS A 500 -4.92 -3.48 16.03
N VAL A 501 -4.83 -3.72 14.72
CA VAL A 501 -4.90 -2.64 13.72
C VAL A 501 -6.27 -1.96 13.72
N GLY A 502 -7.37 -2.72 13.80
CA GLY A 502 -8.73 -2.16 13.94
C GLY A 502 -8.92 -1.34 15.20
N GLU A 503 -8.32 -1.76 16.30
CA GLU A 503 -8.39 -1.08 17.60
C GLU A 503 -7.55 0.20 17.69
N LEU A 504 -6.61 0.44 16.76
CA LEU A 504 -5.82 1.67 16.78
C LEU A 504 -6.70 2.93 16.71
N VAL A 505 -7.70 2.92 15.82
CA VAL A 505 -8.58 4.08 15.58
C VAL A 505 -9.99 3.64 15.16
N LEU A 506 -10.11 2.71 14.20
CA LEU A 506 -11.38 2.39 13.53
C LEU A 506 -12.46 1.91 14.49
N PHE A 507 -12.17 0.91 15.28
CA PHE A 507 -13.18 0.31 16.17
C PHE A 507 -13.59 1.24 17.31
N PRO A 508 -12.67 1.95 18.00
CA PRO A 508 -13.05 2.96 18.99
C PRO A 508 -13.99 4.05 18.42
N ASP A 509 -13.67 4.60 17.25
CA ASP A 509 -14.50 5.63 16.61
C ASP A 509 -15.90 5.11 16.26
N VAL A 510 -15.97 3.89 15.71
CA VAL A 510 -17.27 3.27 15.36
C VAL A 510 -18.12 2.97 16.60
N ARG A 511 -17.51 2.51 17.70
CA ARG A 511 -18.23 2.23 18.95
C ARG A 511 -18.72 3.49 19.64
N SER A 512 -17.94 4.59 19.56
CA SER A 512 -18.29 5.88 20.16
C SER A 512 -19.35 6.65 19.37
N ALA A 513 -19.58 6.28 18.11
CA ALA A 513 -20.58 6.93 17.26
C ALA A 513 -22.00 6.71 17.78
N SER A 514 -22.85 7.75 17.73
CA SER A 514 -24.25 7.66 18.15
C SER A 514 -25.02 6.57 17.39
N ALA A 515 -26.11 6.09 17.96
CA ALA A 515 -26.93 5.04 17.33
C ALA A 515 -27.48 5.49 15.96
N GLY A 516 -27.75 6.79 15.79
CA GLY A 516 -28.27 7.37 14.54
C GLY A 516 -27.20 7.67 13.50
N THR A 517 -25.91 7.61 13.85
CA THR A 517 -24.82 7.86 12.90
C THR A 517 -24.69 6.70 11.92
N ILE A 518 -24.72 7.01 10.63
CA ILE A 518 -24.48 6.05 9.55
C ILE A 518 -22.99 5.73 9.51
N ILE A 519 -22.64 4.46 9.73
CA ILE A 519 -21.27 3.99 9.52
C ILE A 519 -21.13 3.61 8.05
N CYS A 520 -20.09 4.14 7.38
CA CYS A 520 -19.90 3.96 5.95
C CYS A 520 -18.48 3.46 5.65
N ALA A 521 -18.35 2.53 4.70
CA ALA A 521 -17.07 2.08 4.17
C ALA A 521 -17.23 1.49 2.76
N PRO A 522 -16.42 1.93 1.77
CA PRO A 522 -16.52 1.42 0.39
C PRO A 522 -16.04 -0.04 0.27
N GLY A 523 -15.01 -0.46 1.02
CA GLY A 523 -14.43 -1.79 0.87
C GLY A 523 -15.23 -2.90 1.59
N THR A 524 -15.48 -4.01 0.89
CA THR A 524 -16.09 -5.25 1.42
C THR A 524 -15.42 -5.74 2.69
N SER A 525 -14.09 -5.86 2.65
CA SER A 525 -13.28 -6.30 3.80
C SER A 525 -13.44 -5.38 5.00
N CYS A 526 -13.54 -4.06 4.77
CA CYS A 526 -13.70 -3.06 5.81
C CYS A 526 -15.05 -3.20 6.50
N ARG A 527 -16.14 -3.35 5.74
CA ARG A 527 -17.49 -3.56 6.28
C ARG A 527 -17.59 -4.83 7.11
N HIS A 528 -17.00 -5.92 6.63
CA HIS A 528 -16.91 -7.17 7.41
C HIS A 528 -16.15 -6.97 8.72
N HIS A 529 -14.99 -6.28 8.68
CA HIS A 529 -14.18 -6.08 9.88
C HIS A 529 -14.87 -5.20 10.92
N VAL A 530 -15.53 -4.12 10.47
CA VAL A 530 -16.36 -3.27 11.35
C VAL A 530 -17.45 -4.11 12.03
N LYS A 531 -18.17 -4.94 11.27
CA LYS A 531 -19.22 -5.79 11.81
C LYS A 531 -18.68 -6.79 12.83
N ASP A 532 -17.61 -7.52 12.51
CA ASP A 532 -17.02 -8.53 13.38
C ASP A 532 -16.39 -7.91 14.64
N GLY A 533 -15.78 -6.71 14.54
CA GLY A 533 -15.06 -6.06 15.63
C GLY A 533 -15.91 -5.15 16.52
N THR A 534 -17.06 -4.66 16.04
CA THR A 534 -17.87 -3.66 16.76
C THR A 534 -19.35 -4.03 16.88
N GLY A 535 -19.84 -5.01 16.14
CA GLY A 535 -21.26 -5.34 16.01
C GLY A 535 -22.07 -4.35 15.15
N ARG A 536 -21.50 -3.19 14.75
CA ARG A 536 -22.16 -2.19 13.91
C ARG A 536 -22.12 -2.62 12.45
N VAL A 537 -23.20 -2.36 11.72
CA VAL A 537 -23.27 -2.57 10.26
C VAL A 537 -22.78 -1.31 9.58
N ALA A 538 -21.81 -1.44 8.69
CA ALA A 538 -21.36 -0.35 7.82
C ALA A 538 -21.99 -0.50 6.42
N LEU A 539 -22.48 0.60 5.87
CA LEU A 539 -23.07 0.68 4.52
C LEU A 539 -22.01 1.04 3.49
N HIS A 540 -22.23 0.64 2.24
CA HIS A 540 -21.45 1.15 1.12
C HIS A 540 -21.88 2.59 0.78
N PRO A 541 -20.98 3.49 0.29
CA PRO A 541 -21.35 4.84 -0.16
C PRO A 541 -22.53 4.86 -1.15
N ALA A 542 -22.61 3.88 -2.05
CA ALA A 542 -23.74 3.73 -2.98
C ALA A 542 -25.08 3.55 -2.27
N GLU A 543 -25.12 2.81 -1.16
CA GLU A 543 -26.35 2.59 -0.39
C GLU A 543 -26.77 3.87 0.33
N VAL A 544 -25.80 4.60 0.88
CA VAL A 544 -26.02 5.89 1.56
C VAL A 544 -26.54 6.94 0.58
N LEU A 545 -25.92 7.06 -0.59
CA LEU A 545 -26.32 8.03 -1.61
C LEU A 545 -27.64 7.66 -2.30
N LEU A 546 -27.90 6.36 -2.53
CA LEU A 546 -29.18 5.91 -3.07
C LEU A 546 -30.34 6.22 -2.13
N ALA A 547 -30.16 6.02 -0.82
CA ALA A 547 -31.17 6.38 0.18
C ALA A 547 -31.43 7.89 0.23
N ALA A 548 -30.45 8.70 -0.14
CA ALA A 548 -30.58 10.15 -0.22
C ALA A 548 -31.14 10.65 -1.56
N LEU A 549 -31.11 9.83 -2.62
CA LEU A 549 -31.58 10.23 -3.96
C LEU A 549 -33.11 10.41 -3.94
N ARG A 550 -33.58 11.53 -4.48
CA ARG A 550 -35.03 11.77 -4.69
C ARG A 550 -35.51 10.93 -5.87
N GLY A 551 -36.65 10.28 -5.70
CA GLY A 551 -37.30 9.54 -6.76
C GLY A 551 -37.89 10.44 -7.85
#